data_6eab537338d719d8c2ae281353b93468
#
_entry.id   6eab537338d719d8c2ae281353b93468
#
_cell.length_a   1.000
_cell.length_b   1.000
_cell.length_c   1.000
_cell.angle_alpha   90.00
_cell.angle_beta   90.00
_cell.angle_gamma   90.00
#
_symmetry.space_group_name_H-M   'P 1'
#
loop_
_entity.id
_entity.type
_entity.pdbx_description
1 polymer ?
#
loop_
_entity_poly.entity_id
_entity_poly.type
_entity_poly.pdbx_seq_one_letter_code
_entity_poly.pdbx_strand_id
1 'polypeptide(L)'
;MGGTGTLKAVLFDRDGTLVVDVPYNGDPQLVRPMDGAVAALQKVREAGLATGVVSNQSGVARGLLTVDQVASVNRRVDQLLGPFDVWEVCPHGPADGCACRKPAPGMILSACETLGIAPEETAFVGDIGADVEAATAAGSRAVLVPTPVTRQEEIDAAEVVARDLSHAVELILGGSIALEKDTAGQEAPA
;
A
#
# COMPACT_ATOMS: atom_id res chain seq x y z
N MET A 1 -27.55 6.59 2.62
CA MET A 1 -26.88 6.43 3.92
C MET A 1 -25.52 5.81 3.61
N GLY A 2 -24.50 6.66 3.41
CA GLY A 2 -23.13 6.22 3.18
C GLY A 2 -22.54 5.74 4.49
N GLY A 3 -22.51 4.43 4.70
CA GLY A 3 -21.82 3.84 5.84
C GLY A 3 -20.34 4.09 5.73
N THR A 4 -19.77 4.84 6.67
CA THR A 4 -18.34 4.82 6.93
C THR A 4 -18.01 3.43 7.45
N GLY A 5 -17.71 2.49 6.54
CA GLY A 5 -17.34 1.13 6.91
C GLY A 5 -16.18 1.19 7.91
N THR A 6 -16.32 0.48 9.02
CA THR A 6 -15.25 0.33 10.00
C THR A 6 -14.07 -0.36 9.30
N LEU A 7 -12.87 0.21 9.39
CA LEU A 7 -11.67 -0.40 8.82
C LEU A 7 -11.44 -1.79 9.41
N LYS A 8 -11.01 -2.72 8.58
CA LYS A 8 -10.69 -4.11 8.92
C LYS A 8 -9.28 -4.51 8.54
N ALA A 9 -8.65 -3.78 7.60
CA ALA A 9 -7.29 -4.05 7.16
C ALA A 9 -6.51 -2.77 6.85
N VAL A 10 -5.20 -2.84 7.00
CA VAL A 10 -4.26 -1.87 6.46
C VAL A 10 -3.24 -2.61 5.58
N LEU A 11 -3.20 -2.23 4.32
CA LEU A 11 -2.24 -2.72 3.35
C LEU A 11 -1.11 -1.69 3.19
N PHE A 12 0.09 -2.16 2.90
CA PHE A 12 1.27 -1.31 2.78
C PHE A 12 2.03 -1.63 1.50
N ASP A 13 2.61 -0.62 0.86
CA ASP A 13 3.73 -0.87 -0.03
C ASP A 13 4.95 -1.37 0.75
N ARG A 14 5.87 -2.03 0.06
CA ARG A 14 7.08 -2.59 0.68
C ARG A 14 8.24 -1.60 0.67
N ASP A 15 8.70 -1.25 -0.53
CA ASP A 15 9.94 -0.50 -0.74
C ASP A 15 9.68 1.01 -0.62
N GLY A 16 10.40 1.72 0.24
CA GLY A 16 10.14 3.14 0.56
C GLY A 16 9.06 3.35 1.62
N THR A 17 8.26 2.34 1.94
CA THR A 17 7.17 2.42 2.94
C THR A 17 7.49 1.58 4.19
N LEU A 18 7.55 0.26 4.07
CA LEU A 18 7.87 -0.63 5.20
C LEU A 18 9.37 -0.83 5.39
N VAL A 19 10.11 -0.86 4.29
CA VAL A 19 11.56 -1.04 4.30
C VAL A 19 12.23 0.02 3.44
N VAL A 20 13.48 0.34 3.79
CA VAL A 20 14.32 1.25 3.01
C VAL A 20 14.43 0.72 1.58
N ASP A 21 14.15 1.57 0.60
CA ASP A 21 14.27 1.19 -0.80
C ASP A 21 15.73 0.94 -1.18
N VAL A 22 15.98 -0.27 -1.66
CA VAL A 22 17.25 -0.66 -2.31
C VAL A 22 16.88 -1.12 -3.71
N PRO A 23 17.23 -0.37 -4.76
CA PRO A 23 16.82 -0.67 -6.12
C PRO A 23 17.15 -2.12 -6.54
N TYR A 24 16.12 -2.85 -6.98
CA TYR A 24 16.22 -4.26 -7.39
C TYR A 24 16.91 -5.17 -6.36
N ASN A 25 16.55 -5.01 -5.09
CA ASN A 25 17.12 -5.82 -4.02
C ASN A 25 16.71 -7.30 -4.13
N GLY A 26 17.69 -8.16 -4.38
CA GLY A 26 17.56 -9.63 -4.33
C GLY A 26 18.24 -10.26 -3.11
N ASP A 27 18.84 -9.45 -2.22
CA ASP A 27 19.58 -9.93 -1.04
C ASP A 27 18.78 -9.62 0.25
N PRO A 28 18.30 -10.66 0.96
CA PRO A 28 17.58 -10.47 2.22
C PRO A 28 18.44 -9.82 3.32
N GLN A 29 19.76 -9.83 3.23
CA GLN A 29 20.63 -9.19 4.22
C GLN A 29 20.62 -7.65 4.12
N LEU A 30 20.20 -7.10 2.99
CA LEU A 30 20.06 -5.67 2.76
C LEU A 30 18.73 -5.08 3.28
N VAL A 31 17.80 -5.93 3.67
CA VAL A 31 16.50 -5.47 4.19
C VAL A 31 16.69 -4.72 5.51
N ARG A 32 16.22 -3.48 5.54
CA ARG A 32 16.18 -2.62 6.73
C ARG A 32 14.79 -2.03 6.88
N PRO A 33 14.11 -2.23 8.02
CA PRO A 33 12.85 -1.55 8.30
C PRO A 33 12.99 -0.03 8.22
N MET A 34 11.95 0.64 7.74
CA MET A 34 11.82 2.08 7.87
C MET A 34 11.66 2.46 9.34
N ASP A 35 12.11 3.66 9.69
CA ASP A 35 11.95 4.18 11.04
C ASP A 35 10.48 4.19 11.45
N GLY A 36 10.18 3.64 12.60
CA GLY A 36 8.82 3.56 13.12
C GLY A 36 7.97 2.40 12.57
N ALA A 37 8.42 1.65 11.54
CA ALA A 37 7.61 0.60 10.91
C ALA A 37 7.15 -0.49 11.90
N VAL A 38 8.02 -0.94 12.78
CA VAL A 38 7.69 -1.94 13.81
C VAL A 38 6.56 -1.45 14.72
N ALA A 39 6.70 -0.22 15.25
CA ALA A 39 5.71 0.36 16.16
C ALA A 39 4.38 0.65 15.45
N ALA A 40 4.42 1.12 14.21
CA ALA A 40 3.24 1.37 13.39
C ALA A 40 2.43 0.09 13.15
N LEU A 41 3.10 -0.99 12.70
CA LEU A 41 2.46 -2.29 12.48
C LEU A 41 1.93 -2.90 13.76
N GLN A 42 2.64 -2.73 14.88
CA GLN A 42 2.15 -3.18 16.19
C GLN A 42 0.83 -2.50 16.55
N LYS A 43 0.72 -1.17 16.40
CA LYS A 43 -0.52 -0.42 16.66
C LYS A 43 -1.69 -0.91 15.78
N VAL A 44 -1.44 -1.20 14.50
CA VAL A 44 -2.47 -1.73 13.58
C VAL A 44 -2.99 -3.08 14.08
N ARG A 45 -2.09 -3.99 14.45
CA ARG A 45 -2.44 -5.32 14.99
C ARG A 45 -3.15 -5.24 16.35
N GLU A 46 -2.71 -4.35 17.24
CA GLU A 46 -3.36 -4.11 18.54
C GLU A 46 -4.79 -3.56 18.37
N ALA A 47 -5.05 -2.85 17.28
CA ALA A 47 -6.39 -2.42 16.90
C ALA A 47 -7.26 -3.54 16.30
N GLY A 48 -6.71 -4.76 16.14
CA GLY A 48 -7.42 -5.90 15.59
C GLY A 48 -7.60 -5.87 14.07
N LEU A 49 -6.80 -5.05 13.36
CA LEU A 49 -6.86 -4.95 11.91
C LEU A 49 -5.88 -5.94 11.26
N ALA A 50 -6.30 -6.54 10.15
CA ALA A 50 -5.42 -7.34 9.31
C ALA A 50 -4.34 -6.46 8.64
N THR A 51 -3.18 -7.06 8.38
CA THR A 51 -2.06 -6.39 7.73
C THR A 51 -1.63 -7.12 6.45
N GLY A 52 -1.33 -6.37 5.40
CA GLY A 52 -0.87 -6.95 4.15
C GLY A 52 0.18 -6.11 3.44
N VAL A 53 0.88 -6.73 2.50
CA VAL A 53 1.91 -6.08 1.67
C VAL A 53 1.54 -6.20 0.20
N VAL A 54 1.63 -5.08 -0.52
CA VAL A 54 1.29 -4.98 -1.95
C VAL A 54 2.44 -4.31 -2.69
N SER A 55 3.24 -5.06 -3.45
CA SER A 55 4.52 -4.58 -3.98
C SER A 55 4.70 -4.79 -5.48
N ASN A 56 5.14 -3.74 -6.20
CA ASN A 56 5.59 -3.83 -7.58
C ASN A 56 7.04 -4.30 -7.64
N GLN A 57 7.31 -5.44 -8.28
CA GLN A 57 8.64 -6.03 -8.40
C GLN A 57 9.08 -6.19 -9.87
N SER A 58 9.13 -5.08 -10.60
CA SER A 58 9.43 -5.05 -12.04
C SER A 58 10.85 -5.53 -12.41
N GLY A 59 11.73 -5.69 -11.44
CA GLY A 59 13.04 -6.30 -11.61
C GLY A 59 12.96 -7.73 -12.17
N VAL A 60 11.86 -8.44 -11.90
CA VAL A 60 11.62 -9.79 -12.43
C VAL A 60 11.41 -9.73 -13.95
N ALA A 61 10.48 -8.90 -14.43
CA ALA A 61 10.26 -8.72 -15.88
C ALA A 61 11.50 -8.20 -16.62
N ARG A 62 12.36 -7.46 -15.93
CA ARG A 62 13.62 -6.93 -16.48
C ARG A 62 14.77 -7.93 -16.45
N GLY A 63 14.58 -9.11 -15.86
CA GLY A 63 15.64 -10.11 -15.69
C GLY A 63 16.73 -9.71 -14.68
N LEU A 64 16.48 -8.70 -13.86
CA LEU A 64 17.39 -8.23 -12.80
C LEU A 64 17.22 -8.99 -11.48
N LEU A 65 16.03 -9.60 -11.30
CA LEU A 65 15.67 -10.40 -10.14
C LEU A 65 15.03 -11.70 -10.59
N THR A 66 15.21 -12.74 -9.80
CA THR A 66 14.40 -13.96 -9.90
C THR A 66 13.21 -13.88 -8.93
N VAL A 67 12.16 -14.65 -9.20
CA VAL A 67 11.02 -14.81 -8.28
C VAL A 67 11.48 -15.31 -6.91
N ASP A 68 12.46 -16.23 -6.87
CA ASP A 68 13.00 -16.78 -5.62
C ASP A 68 13.76 -15.72 -4.80
N GLN A 69 14.45 -14.80 -5.45
CA GLN A 69 15.11 -13.67 -4.78
C GLN A 69 14.06 -12.75 -4.14
N VAL A 70 13.02 -12.37 -4.89
CA VAL A 70 11.91 -11.58 -4.35
C VAL A 70 11.26 -12.29 -3.17
N ALA A 71 10.96 -13.58 -3.29
CA ALA A 71 10.40 -14.39 -2.21
C ALA A 71 11.32 -14.43 -0.96
N SER A 72 12.65 -14.48 -1.16
CA SER A 72 13.63 -14.47 -0.06
C SER A 72 13.65 -13.14 0.67
N VAL A 73 13.59 -12.03 -0.06
CA VAL A 73 13.49 -10.67 0.51
C VAL A 73 12.17 -10.54 1.27
N ASN A 74 11.04 -10.98 0.70
CA ASN A 74 9.73 -10.91 1.35
C ASN A 74 9.69 -11.73 2.65
N ARG A 75 10.26 -12.94 2.66
CA ARG A 75 10.42 -13.73 3.91
C ARG A 75 11.23 -12.98 4.97
N ARG A 76 12.25 -12.23 4.54
CA ARG A 76 13.04 -11.42 5.48
C ARG A 76 12.25 -10.24 6.03
N VAL A 77 11.46 -9.56 5.19
CA VAL A 77 10.54 -8.52 5.64
C VAL A 77 9.54 -9.09 6.65
N ASP A 78 8.97 -10.25 6.36
CA ASP A 78 8.02 -10.94 7.24
C ASP A 78 8.65 -11.30 8.60
N GLN A 79 9.91 -11.76 8.62
CA GLN A 79 10.65 -12.02 9.85
C GLN A 79 10.90 -10.78 10.72
N LEU A 80 11.10 -9.62 10.07
CA LEU A 80 11.43 -8.38 10.77
C LEU A 80 10.18 -7.60 11.22
N LEU A 81 9.12 -7.65 10.43
CA LEU A 81 7.94 -6.79 10.56
C LEU A 81 6.62 -7.55 10.66
N GLY A 82 6.59 -8.83 10.25
CA GLY A 82 5.40 -9.66 10.18
C GLY A 82 4.97 -10.30 11.51
N PRO A 83 4.14 -11.34 11.46
CA PRO A 83 3.59 -11.88 10.20
C PRO A 83 2.58 -10.94 9.53
N PHE A 84 2.50 -11.01 8.19
CA PHE A 84 1.46 -10.35 7.42
C PHE A 84 0.40 -11.38 7.00
N ASP A 85 -0.87 -10.95 7.02
CA ASP A 85 -2.01 -11.81 6.67
C ASP A 85 -2.12 -12.06 5.17
N VAL A 86 -1.62 -11.14 4.34
CA VAL A 86 -1.61 -11.27 2.88
C VAL A 86 -0.38 -10.62 2.24
N TRP A 87 0.09 -11.24 1.15
CA TRP A 87 1.16 -10.73 0.30
C TRP A 87 0.72 -10.73 -1.16
N GLU A 88 0.79 -9.56 -1.80
CA GLU A 88 0.55 -9.40 -3.23
C GLU A 88 1.79 -8.83 -3.91
N VAL A 89 2.26 -9.49 -4.95
CA VAL A 89 3.48 -9.10 -5.67
C VAL A 89 3.22 -9.09 -7.16
N CYS A 90 3.44 -7.96 -7.80
CA CYS A 90 3.41 -7.86 -9.25
C CYS A 90 4.82 -7.97 -9.83
N PRO A 91 5.16 -9.03 -10.57
CA PRO A 91 6.47 -9.19 -11.20
C PRO A 91 6.59 -8.47 -12.55
N HIS A 92 5.51 -7.87 -13.05
CA HIS A 92 5.43 -7.33 -14.41
C HIS A 92 6.09 -5.96 -14.54
N GLY A 93 6.58 -5.68 -15.76
CA GLY A 93 7.10 -4.37 -16.17
C GLY A 93 5.98 -3.40 -16.57
N PRO A 94 6.32 -2.10 -16.75
CA PRO A 94 5.33 -1.09 -17.15
C PRO A 94 4.66 -1.34 -18.51
N ALA A 95 5.34 -2.06 -19.41
CA ALA A 95 4.86 -2.34 -20.77
C ALA A 95 4.01 -3.62 -20.87
N ASP A 96 3.89 -4.41 -19.81
CA ASP A 96 3.23 -5.72 -19.88
C ASP A 96 1.70 -5.63 -19.84
N GLY A 97 1.13 -4.46 -19.55
CA GLY A 97 -0.32 -4.22 -19.60
C GLY A 97 -1.13 -5.07 -18.60
N CYS A 98 -0.53 -5.54 -17.51
CA CYS A 98 -1.20 -6.35 -16.51
C CYS A 98 -2.15 -5.52 -15.64
N ALA A 99 -3.19 -6.15 -15.10
CA ALA A 99 -4.14 -5.52 -14.19
C ALA A 99 -3.62 -5.41 -12.74
N CYS A 100 -2.49 -6.06 -12.40
CA CYS A 100 -1.97 -6.10 -11.02
C CYS A 100 -1.01 -4.97 -10.69
N ARG A 101 -0.21 -4.49 -11.66
CA ARG A 101 0.82 -3.47 -11.39
C ARG A 101 0.20 -2.13 -10.99
N LYS A 102 0.54 -1.59 -9.81
CA LYS A 102 0.21 -0.21 -9.42
C LYS A 102 0.71 0.78 -10.49
N PRO A 103 -0.13 1.73 -10.97
CA PRO A 103 -1.37 2.21 -10.35
C PRO A 103 -2.65 1.42 -10.65
N ALA A 104 -2.60 0.27 -11.33
CA ALA A 104 -3.78 -0.59 -11.44
C ALA A 104 -4.16 -1.20 -10.07
N PRO A 105 -5.47 -1.37 -9.78
CA PRO A 105 -5.95 -1.78 -8.46
C PRO A 105 -5.85 -3.28 -8.17
N GLY A 106 -5.47 -4.10 -9.14
CA GLY A 106 -5.63 -5.55 -9.10
C GLY A 106 -5.03 -6.25 -7.88
N MET A 107 -3.85 -5.85 -7.42
CA MET A 107 -3.26 -6.42 -6.21
C MET A 107 -4.04 -6.06 -4.93
N ILE A 108 -4.54 -4.84 -4.83
CA ILE A 108 -5.34 -4.42 -3.66
C ILE A 108 -6.65 -5.18 -3.63
N LEU A 109 -7.33 -5.32 -4.78
CA LEU A 109 -8.55 -6.12 -4.90
C LEU A 109 -8.32 -7.59 -4.56
N SER A 110 -7.21 -8.18 -5.03
CA SER A 110 -6.80 -9.57 -4.71
C SER A 110 -6.53 -9.74 -3.21
N ALA A 111 -5.85 -8.78 -2.59
CA ALA A 111 -5.61 -8.79 -1.14
C ALA A 111 -6.94 -8.72 -0.36
N CYS A 112 -7.86 -7.85 -0.76
CA CYS A 112 -9.18 -7.75 -0.15
C CYS A 112 -9.99 -9.05 -0.28
N GLU A 113 -9.96 -9.67 -1.46
CA GLU A 113 -10.61 -10.98 -1.71
C GLU A 113 -10.01 -12.07 -0.80
N THR A 114 -8.69 -12.15 -0.71
CA THR A 114 -7.99 -13.12 0.14
C THR A 114 -8.35 -12.95 1.62
N LEU A 115 -8.48 -11.71 2.09
CA LEU A 115 -8.85 -11.40 3.45
C LEU A 115 -10.36 -11.51 3.72
N GLY A 116 -11.20 -11.62 2.69
CA GLY A 116 -12.67 -11.59 2.80
C GLY A 116 -13.20 -10.24 3.29
N ILE A 117 -12.56 -9.14 2.89
CA ILE A 117 -12.84 -7.76 3.31
C ILE A 117 -13.17 -6.92 2.08
N ALA A 118 -14.13 -6.01 2.20
CA ALA A 118 -14.44 -5.08 1.12
C ALA A 118 -13.35 -3.99 1.00
N PRO A 119 -13.02 -3.50 -0.23
CA PRO A 119 -12.00 -2.47 -0.42
C PRO A 119 -12.23 -1.21 0.41
N GLU A 120 -13.46 -0.76 0.57
CA GLU A 120 -13.87 0.40 1.38
C GLU A 120 -13.64 0.21 2.91
N GLU A 121 -13.40 -1.03 3.34
CA GLU A 121 -13.02 -1.38 4.71
C GLU A 121 -11.48 -1.50 4.86
N THR A 122 -10.73 -1.08 3.84
CA THR A 122 -9.28 -1.19 3.78
C THR A 122 -8.63 0.19 3.62
N ALA A 123 -7.51 0.42 4.28
CA ALA A 123 -6.61 1.54 4.01
C ALA A 123 -5.33 1.03 3.35
N PHE A 124 -4.77 1.81 2.44
CA PHE A 124 -3.48 1.54 1.80
C PHE A 124 -2.50 2.66 2.09
N VAL A 125 -1.29 2.31 2.50
CA VAL A 125 -0.20 3.23 2.80
C VAL A 125 0.93 2.99 1.81
N GLY A 126 1.36 4.03 1.11
CA GLY A 126 2.47 3.97 0.16
C GLY A 126 3.25 5.27 0.11
N ASP A 127 4.35 5.31 -0.66
CA ASP A 127 5.26 6.44 -0.72
C ASP A 127 5.25 7.20 -2.05
N ILE A 128 4.56 6.68 -3.08
CA ILE A 128 4.47 7.31 -4.41
C ILE A 128 3.03 7.45 -4.90
N GLY A 129 2.81 8.31 -5.90
CA GLY A 129 1.50 8.54 -6.49
C GLY A 129 0.81 7.28 -7.02
N ALA A 130 1.57 6.34 -7.59
CA ALA A 130 1.01 5.07 -8.08
C ALA A 130 0.35 4.22 -6.97
N ASP A 131 0.75 4.38 -5.73
CA ASP A 131 0.16 3.74 -4.57
C ASP A 131 -1.21 4.33 -4.25
N VAL A 132 -1.27 5.66 -4.23
CA VAL A 132 -2.50 6.42 -4.00
C VAL A 132 -3.52 6.15 -5.11
N GLU A 133 -3.08 6.21 -6.37
CA GLU A 133 -3.93 5.93 -7.53
C GLU A 133 -4.49 4.49 -7.49
N ALA A 134 -3.67 3.50 -7.14
CA ALA A 134 -4.12 2.11 -7.03
C ALA A 134 -5.15 1.93 -5.92
N ALA A 135 -4.95 2.57 -4.77
CA ALA A 135 -5.88 2.53 -3.66
C ALA A 135 -7.22 3.18 -4.00
N THR A 136 -7.19 4.38 -4.59
CA THR A 136 -8.39 5.10 -5.04
C THR A 136 -9.15 4.29 -6.10
N ALA A 137 -8.44 3.74 -7.09
CA ALA A 137 -9.04 2.89 -8.12
C ALA A 137 -9.65 1.59 -7.57
N ALA A 138 -9.14 1.07 -6.46
CA ALA A 138 -9.70 -0.08 -5.77
C ALA A 138 -10.93 0.27 -4.89
N GLY A 139 -11.16 1.56 -4.59
CA GLY A 139 -12.16 2.01 -3.62
C GLY A 139 -11.65 1.92 -2.17
N SER A 140 -10.36 1.82 -1.96
CA SER A 140 -9.70 1.84 -0.64
C SER A 140 -9.29 3.25 -0.26
N ARG A 141 -9.15 3.50 1.06
CA ARG A 141 -8.61 4.77 1.56
C ARG A 141 -7.10 4.80 1.33
N ALA A 142 -6.59 5.92 0.83
CA ALA A 142 -5.16 6.09 0.54
C ALA A 142 -4.49 7.04 1.53
N VAL A 143 -3.27 6.70 1.96
CA VAL A 143 -2.40 7.58 2.73
C VAL A 143 -1.01 7.59 2.09
N LEU A 144 -0.54 8.76 1.67
CA LEU A 144 0.82 8.95 1.17
C LEU A 144 1.77 9.27 2.31
N VAL A 145 2.89 8.55 2.38
CA VAL A 145 4.02 8.83 3.27
C VAL A 145 5.22 9.19 2.41
N PRO A 146 5.44 10.46 2.10
CA PRO A 146 6.47 10.86 1.15
C PRO A 146 7.88 10.51 1.62
N THR A 147 8.72 10.12 0.69
CA THR A 147 10.17 9.95 0.83
C THR A 147 10.90 11.04 0.03
N PRO A 148 12.23 11.18 0.16
CA PRO A 148 12.98 12.15 -0.66
C PRO A 148 12.88 11.95 -2.18
N VAL A 149 12.40 10.78 -2.64
CA VAL A 149 12.21 10.48 -4.07
C VAL A 149 10.77 10.68 -4.54
N THR A 150 9.82 10.91 -3.64
CA THR A 150 8.43 11.22 -3.97
C THR A 150 8.36 12.58 -4.66
N ARG A 151 7.70 12.66 -5.80
CA ARG A 151 7.59 13.91 -6.56
C ARG A 151 6.62 14.87 -5.88
N GLN A 152 6.90 16.18 -5.98
CA GLN A 152 6.03 17.21 -5.38
C GLN A 152 4.60 17.13 -5.92
N GLU A 153 4.43 16.85 -7.22
CA GLU A 153 3.14 16.70 -7.87
C GLU A 153 2.30 15.56 -7.27
N GLU A 154 2.94 14.48 -6.83
CA GLU A 154 2.28 13.34 -6.18
C GLU A 154 1.83 13.70 -4.76
N ILE A 155 2.64 14.51 -4.06
CA ILE A 155 2.30 15.03 -2.73
C ILE A 155 1.11 16.01 -2.84
N ASP A 156 1.14 16.91 -3.81
CA ASP A 156 0.09 17.91 -4.02
C ASP A 156 -1.24 17.28 -4.47
N ALA A 157 -1.18 16.14 -5.16
CA ALA A 157 -2.36 15.41 -5.62
C ALA A 157 -2.96 14.47 -4.57
N ALA A 158 -2.20 14.09 -3.55
CA ALA A 158 -2.68 13.16 -2.53
C ALA A 158 -3.63 13.85 -1.54
N GLU A 159 -4.81 13.26 -1.32
CA GLU A 159 -5.81 13.77 -0.38
C GLU A 159 -5.32 13.71 1.07
N VAL A 160 -4.62 12.63 1.43
CA VAL A 160 -4.08 12.41 2.77
C VAL A 160 -2.58 12.17 2.69
N VAL A 161 -1.83 13.09 3.30
CA VAL A 161 -0.37 13.00 3.40
C VAL A 161 0.04 12.91 4.87
N ALA A 162 0.77 11.86 5.20
CA ALA A 162 1.34 11.69 6.53
C ALA A 162 2.85 11.95 6.49
N ARG A 163 3.41 12.48 7.57
CA ARG A 163 4.85 12.78 7.66
C ARG A 163 5.73 11.54 7.82
N ASP A 164 5.17 10.46 8.36
CA ASP A 164 5.83 9.17 8.61
C ASP A 164 4.79 8.06 8.83
N LEU A 165 5.23 6.81 8.91
CA LEU A 165 4.35 5.65 9.13
C LEU A 165 3.55 5.73 10.44
N SER A 166 4.13 6.25 11.51
CA SER A 166 3.43 6.40 12.79
C SER A 166 2.26 7.35 12.65
N HIS A 167 2.46 8.49 11.98
CA HIS A 167 1.41 9.46 11.70
C HIS A 167 0.35 8.89 10.74
N ALA A 168 0.75 8.12 9.72
CA ALA A 168 -0.20 7.46 8.84
C ALA A 168 -1.14 6.53 9.62
N VAL A 169 -0.61 5.71 10.51
CA VAL A 169 -1.40 4.82 11.35
C VAL A 169 -2.28 5.59 12.34
N GLU A 170 -1.81 6.70 12.89
CA GLU A 170 -2.63 7.57 13.74
C GLU A 170 -3.83 8.17 12.99
N LEU A 171 -3.64 8.64 11.76
CA LEU A 171 -4.72 9.13 10.92
C LEU A 171 -5.73 8.02 10.59
N ILE A 172 -5.24 6.81 10.27
CA ILE A 172 -6.05 5.64 9.96
C ILE A 172 -6.92 5.25 11.16
N LEU A 173 -6.31 5.06 12.32
CA LEU A 173 -7.00 4.60 13.52
C LEU A 173 -7.88 5.69 14.14
N GLY A 174 -7.51 6.95 13.98
CA GLY A 174 -8.30 8.10 14.42
C GLY A 174 -9.54 8.41 13.55
N GLY A 175 -9.75 7.67 12.46
CA GLY A 175 -10.88 7.89 11.55
C GLY A 175 -10.78 9.19 10.74
N SER A 176 -9.60 9.80 10.67
CA SER A 176 -9.37 11.08 9.98
C SER A 176 -9.24 10.94 8.45
N ILE A 177 -9.32 9.72 7.93
CA ILE A 177 -9.31 9.44 6.49
C ILE A 177 -10.72 9.03 6.03
N ALA A 178 -11.27 9.76 5.06
CA ALA A 178 -12.56 9.45 4.44
C ALA A 178 -12.37 8.78 3.07
N LEU A 179 -13.39 8.09 2.56
CA LEU A 179 -13.47 7.73 1.15
C LEU A 179 -13.86 8.98 0.35
N GLU A 180 -13.27 9.19 -0.82
CA GLU A 180 -13.76 10.19 -1.76
C GLU A 180 -15.25 9.94 -2.04
N LYS A 181 -16.07 10.99 -1.89
CA LYS A 181 -17.47 10.93 -2.32
C LYS A 181 -17.48 11.13 -3.84
N ASP A 182 -18.11 10.21 -4.55
CA ASP A 182 -18.54 10.41 -5.94
C ASP A 182 -19.26 11.77 -6.08
N THR A 183 -18.54 12.76 -6.58
CA THR A 183 -19.12 14.04 -7.02
C THR A 183 -19.52 13.98 -8.49
N ALA A 184 -19.93 12.82 -8.98
CA ALA A 184 -20.52 12.65 -10.30
C ALA A 184 -22.06 12.62 -10.17
N GLY A 185 -22.70 13.77 -10.43
CA GLY A 185 -24.11 13.77 -10.79
C GLY A 185 -25.05 14.56 -9.91
N GLN A 186 -25.03 15.88 -10.01
CA GLN A 186 -26.22 16.71 -9.92
C GLN A 186 -26.10 17.92 -10.84
N GLU A 187 -26.25 17.69 -12.14
CA GLU A 187 -26.86 18.70 -12.99
C GLU A 187 -28.35 18.37 -13.09
N ALA A 188 -29.16 19.14 -12.39
CA ALA A 188 -30.60 19.17 -12.59
C ALA A 188 -30.92 19.97 -13.87
N PRO A 189 -31.79 19.48 -14.74
CA PRO A 189 -32.26 20.29 -15.86
C PRO A 189 -33.26 21.36 -15.35
N ALA A 190 -33.08 22.54 -15.91
CA ALA A 190 -34.04 23.64 -15.82
C ALA A 190 -35.31 23.37 -16.62
#